data_ed3d1962045c433c5c687fc682eba17b
#
_entry.id   ed3d1962045c433c5c687fc682eba17b
#
_cell.length_a   1.000
_cell.length_b   1.000
_cell.length_c   1.000
_cell.angle_alpha   90.00
_cell.angle_beta   90.00
_cell.angle_gamma   90.00
#
_symmetry.space_group_name_H-M   'P 1'
#
loop_
_entity.id
_entity.type
_entity.pdbx_description
1 polymer ?
#
loop_
_entity_poly.entity_id
_entity_poly.type
_entity_poly.pdbx_seq_one_letter_code
_entity_poly.pdbx_strand_id
1 'polypeptide(L)'
;QKYGDSERAKFIVMPALDENEESNFDYINGVGFTTNFYHDMRDTMDDASWRALYMNQPIEREGLLYAENELRRYFELPDGEPDGVISICDTKDRGKDYAFMPVAYIYGKDYYIDDCICDNSLPNVVEPRIVNCLLKNKVQMSRFEHNNAGGRIAKDIQAEIKRLGGITKITTKFT
;
A
#
# COMPACT_ATOMS: atom_id res chain seq x y z
N GLN A 1 14.74 -9.38 -4.24
CA GLN A 1 15.40 -10.73 -4.12
C GLN A 1 16.62 -10.61 -3.21
N LYS A 2 16.45 -10.97 -1.92
CA LYS A 2 17.52 -10.76 -0.90
C LYS A 2 18.70 -11.73 -1.00
N TYR A 3 18.59 -12.80 -1.80
CA TYR A 3 19.60 -13.88 -1.87
C TYR A 3 19.93 -14.33 -3.31
N GLY A 4 19.48 -13.60 -4.35
CA GLY A 4 19.63 -14.02 -5.76
C GLY A 4 21.06 -14.24 -6.22
N ASP A 5 22.05 -13.54 -5.63
CA ASP A 5 23.46 -13.61 -5.99
C ASP A 5 24.33 -14.20 -4.87
N SER A 6 23.73 -14.91 -3.92
CA SER A 6 24.44 -15.48 -2.78
C SER A 6 25.00 -16.88 -3.13
N GLU A 7 26.30 -17.07 -3.00
CA GLU A 7 26.95 -18.41 -3.07
C GLU A 7 26.40 -19.40 -2.02
N ARG A 8 25.67 -18.90 -1.02
CA ARG A 8 25.07 -19.71 0.06
C ARG A 8 23.66 -20.21 -0.21
N ALA A 9 23.03 -19.79 -1.31
CA ALA A 9 21.68 -20.20 -1.66
C ALA A 9 21.58 -20.49 -3.15
N LYS A 10 21.07 -21.67 -3.51
CA LYS A 10 20.72 -22.02 -4.89
C LYS A 10 19.20 -21.92 -5.03
N PHE A 11 18.76 -21.07 -5.93
CA PHE A 11 17.34 -20.97 -6.27
C PHE A 11 17.02 -21.96 -7.39
N ILE A 12 16.04 -22.81 -7.15
CA ILE A 12 15.48 -23.71 -8.16
C ILE A 12 14.06 -23.20 -8.41
N VAL A 13 13.79 -22.77 -9.62
CA VAL A 13 12.47 -22.36 -10.08
C VAL A 13 11.89 -23.54 -10.87
N MET A 14 10.76 -24.05 -10.43
CA MET A 14 10.04 -25.13 -11.08
C MET A 14 8.63 -24.65 -11.39
N PRO A 15 8.31 -24.24 -12.64
CA PRO A 15 6.98 -23.84 -13.04
C PRO A 15 6.03 -25.05 -13.07
N ALA A 16 4.74 -24.81 -13.06
CA ALA A 16 3.73 -25.86 -13.12
C ALA A 16 3.74 -26.60 -14.46
N LEU A 17 3.97 -25.88 -15.55
CA LEU A 17 4.12 -26.42 -16.91
C LEU A 17 5.54 -26.16 -17.41
N ASP A 18 6.08 -27.10 -18.15
CA ASP A 18 7.37 -27.00 -18.83
C ASP A 18 7.26 -26.27 -20.19
N GLU A 19 8.35 -26.27 -20.96
CA GLU A 19 8.44 -25.65 -22.29
C GLU A 19 7.54 -26.33 -23.35
N ASN A 20 7.09 -27.56 -23.10
CA ASN A 20 6.21 -28.34 -23.98
C ASN A 20 4.74 -28.23 -23.51
N GLU A 21 4.44 -27.35 -22.56
CA GLU A 21 3.12 -27.24 -21.93
C GLU A 21 2.70 -28.52 -21.16
N GLU A 22 3.66 -29.32 -20.69
CA GLU A 22 3.43 -30.53 -19.89
C GLU A 22 3.68 -30.27 -18.41
N SER A 23 2.91 -30.93 -17.55
CA SER A 23 3.01 -30.77 -16.09
C SER A 23 4.36 -31.26 -15.56
N ASN A 24 5.05 -30.39 -14.82
CA ASN A 24 6.23 -30.78 -14.04
C ASN A 24 5.88 -31.59 -12.77
N PHE A 25 4.60 -31.76 -12.45
CA PHE A 25 4.12 -32.36 -11.21
C PHE A 25 3.17 -33.56 -11.46
N ASP A 26 3.10 -34.07 -12.68
CA ASP A 26 2.36 -35.31 -13.00
C ASP A 26 3.23 -36.52 -12.69
N TYR A 27 3.14 -37.00 -11.46
CA TYR A 27 3.94 -38.12 -11.00
C TYR A 27 3.26 -39.47 -11.30
N ILE A 28 4.10 -40.45 -11.70
CA ILE A 28 3.69 -41.85 -11.84
C ILE A 28 3.01 -42.29 -10.54
N ASN A 29 1.81 -42.83 -10.57
CA ASN A 29 0.94 -43.29 -9.48
C ASN A 29 -0.16 -42.32 -9.05
N GLY A 30 -0.50 -41.32 -9.84
CA GLY A 30 -1.62 -40.41 -9.60
C GLY A 30 -1.43 -39.46 -8.39
N VAL A 31 -0.18 -39.24 -8.02
CA VAL A 31 0.19 -38.24 -7.02
C VAL A 31 0.67 -37.01 -7.77
N GLY A 32 0.06 -35.87 -7.52
CA GLY A 32 0.38 -34.60 -8.19
C GLY A 32 -0.76 -34.11 -9.10
N PHE A 33 -0.44 -33.18 -9.97
CA PHE A 33 -1.40 -32.51 -10.81
C PHE A 33 -1.09 -32.74 -12.30
N THR A 34 -2.10 -33.20 -13.04
CA THR A 34 -1.95 -33.51 -14.45
C THR A 34 -1.82 -32.23 -15.30
N THR A 35 -1.33 -32.39 -16.53
CA THR A 35 -1.28 -31.30 -17.53
C THR A 35 -2.67 -30.67 -17.74
N ASN A 36 -3.72 -31.50 -17.86
CA ASN A 36 -5.09 -31.00 -18.01
C ASN A 36 -5.54 -30.15 -16.82
N PHE A 37 -5.21 -30.56 -15.59
CA PHE A 37 -5.54 -29.76 -14.41
C PHE A 37 -4.94 -28.35 -14.50
N TYR A 38 -3.67 -28.24 -14.91
CA TYR A 38 -3.03 -26.93 -15.01
C TYR A 38 -3.57 -26.10 -16.18
N HIS A 39 -3.95 -26.72 -17.29
CA HIS A 39 -4.63 -26.01 -18.39
C HIS A 39 -5.99 -25.47 -17.93
N ASP A 40 -6.79 -26.27 -17.24
CA ASP A 40 -8.08 -25.84 -16.68
C ASP A 40 -7.89 -24.68 -15.68
N MET A 41 -6.88 -24.76 -14.82
CA MET A 41 -6.58 -23.68 -13.86
C MET A 41 -6.17 -22.40 -14.59
N ARG A 42 -5.34 -22.48 -15.63
CA ARG A 42 -4.94 -21.33 -16.43
C ARG A 42 -6.14 -20.66 -17.10
N ASP A 43 -7.07 -21.44 -17.63
CA ASP A 43 -8.24 -20.93 -18.32
C ASP A 43 -9.28 -20.28 -17.38
N THR A 44 -9.19 -20.58 -16.07
CA THR A 44 -10.13 -20.05 -15.06
C THR A 44 -9.63 -18.83 -14.30
N MET A 45 -8.35 -18.47 -14.42
CA MET A 45 -7.76 -17.35 -13.69
C MET A 45 -7.13 -16.30 -14.61
N ASP A 46 -6.87 -15.12 -14.07
CA ASP A 46 -6.17 -14.08 -14.80
C ASP A 46 -4.68 -14.42 -14.99
N ASP A 47 -4.08 -13.93 -16.09
CA ASP A 47 -2.70 -14.24 -16.47
C ASP A 47 -1.68 -13.85 -15.39
N ALA A 48 -1.88 -12.74 -14.69
CA ALA A 48 -0.98 -12.30 -13.62
C ALA A 48 -0.97 -13.28 -12.45
N SER A 49 -2.16 -13.73 -12.03
CA SER A 49 -2.31 -14.74 -10.98
C SER A 49 -1.75 -16.09 -11.40
N TRP A 50 -2.01 -16.52 -12.64
CA TRP A 50 -1.45 -17.73 -13.20
C TRP A 50 0.09 -17.72 -13.16
N ARG A 51 0.71 -16.67 -13.71
CA ARG A 51 2.17 -16.55 -13.73
C ARG A 51 2.78 -16.50 -12.34
N ALA A 52 2.18 -15.75 -11.42
CA ALA A 52 2.70 -15.60 -10.07
C ALA A 52 2.61 -16.89 -9.24
N LEU A 53 1.47 -17.59 -9.30
CA LEU A 53 1.18 -18.73 -8.44
C LEU A 53 1.71 -20.06 -8.99
N TYR A 54 1.66 -20.23 -10.31
CA TYR A 54 1.95 -21.51 -10.93
C TYR A 54 3.24 -21.51 -11.77
N MET A 55 3.59 -20.39 -12.40
CA MET A 55 4.79 -20.32 -13.24
C MET A 55 6.03 -19.78 -12.51
N ASN A 56 5.90 -19.40 -11.24
CA ASN A 56 6.96 -18.73 -10.48
C ASN A 56 7.52 -17.47 -11.17
N GLN A 57 6.67 -16.80 -11.95
CA GLN A 57 6.97 -15.59 -12.70
C GLN A 57 6.04 -14.46 -12.23
N PRO A 58 6.26 -13.92 -11.00
CA PRO A 58 5.45 -12.78 -10.56
C PRO A 58 5.73 -11.61 -11.51
N ILE A 59 4.72 -11.26 -12.25
CA ILE A 59 4.71 -10.02 -13.04
C ILE A 59 4.09 -8.91 -12.21
N GLU A 60 4.60 -7.71 -12.37
CA GLU A 60 3.89 -6.54 -11.88
C GLU A 60 2.50 -6.55 -12.54
N ARG A 61 1.45 -6.48 -11.74
CA ARG A 61 0.09 -6.41 -12.27
C ARG A 61 0.00 -5.19 -13.17
N GLU A 62 -0.25 -5.43 -14.46
CA GLU A 62 -0.73 -4.37 -15.34
C GLU A 62 -2.02 -3.82 -14.72
N GLY A 63 -2.02 -2.56 -14.36
CA GLY A 63 -3.17 -1.94 -13.70
C GLY A 63 -2.90 -1.44 -12.29
N LEU A 64 -1.66 -1.48 -11.79
CA LEU A 64 -1.28 -0.58 -10.71
C LEU A 64 -1.58 0.85 -11.14
N LEU A 65 -2.21 1.62 -10.27
CA LEU A 65 -2.54 3.02 -10.54
C LEU A 65 -1.29 3.81 -10.97
N TYR A 66 -0.12 3.36 -10.50
CA TYR A 66 1.22 3.87 -10.83
C TYR A 66 2.20 2.70 -10.92
N ALA A 67 2.96 2.62 -11.99
CA ALA A 67 4.10 1.71 -12.07
C ALA A 67 5.23 2.23 -11.15
N GLU A 68 6.10 1.33 -10.67
CA GLU A 68 7.17 1.72 -9.74
C GLU A 68 8.11 2.78 -10.34
N ASN A 69 8.36 2.72 -11.65
CA ASN A 69 9.17 3.70 -12.38
C ASN A 69 8.50 5.06 -12.59
N GLU A 70 7.19 5.17 -12.37
CA GLU A 70 6.44 6.43 -12.41
C GLU A 70 6.52 7.17 -11.07
N LEU A 71 6.80 6.44 -9.98
CA LEU A 71 6.99 7.01 -8.66
C LEU A 71 8.41 7.57 -8.54
N ARG A 72 8.52 8.88 -8.61
CA ARG A 72 9.79 9.57 -8.42
C ARG A 72 10.22 9.49 -6.97
N ARG A 73 11.50 9.23 -6.74
CA ARG A 73 12.12 9.24 -5.43
C ARG A 73 12.93 10.51 -5.26
N TYR A 74 13.01 11.03 -4.05
CA TYR A 74 13.82 12.17 -3.69
C TYR A 74 14.62 11.86 -2.41
N PHE A 75 15.68 12.61 -2.18
CA PHE A 75 16.53 12.47 -0.98
C PHE A 75 16.37 13.66 -0.05
N GLU A 76 16.04 14.83 -0.59
CA GLU A 76 15.85 16.06 0.15
C GLU A 76 14.65 16.82 -0.45
N LEU A 77 13.95 17.54 0.41
CA LEU A 77 12.90 18.45 -0.06
C LEU A 77 13.52 19.63 -0.83
N PRO A 78 12.80 20.24 -1.77
CA PRO A 78 13.24 21.45 -2.43
C PRO A 78 13.52 22.58 -1.42
N ASP A 79 14.47 23.46 -1.77
CA ASP A 79 14.77 24.64 -0.98
C ASP A 79 13.57 25.57 -0.85
N GLY A 80 13.40 26.17 0.33
CA GLY A 80 12.34 27.14 0.62
C GLY A 80 11.12 26.53 1.32
N GLU A 81 10.15 27.39 1.59
CA GLU A 81 8.87 26.95 2.21
C GLU A 81 7.96 26.32 1.16
N PRO A 82 7.25 25.24 1.51
CA PRO A 82 6.27 24.65 0.60
C PRO A 82 5.07 25.58 0.38
N ASP A 83 4.48 25.54 -0.80
CA ASP A 83 3.24 26.25 -1.13
C ASP A 83 2.06 25.81 -0.25
N GLY A 84 2.12 24.57 0.26
CA GLY A 84 1.15 24.02 1.18
C GLY A 84 1.55 22.65 1.70
N VAL A 85 0.94 22.26 2.83
CA VAL A 85 1.09 20.91 3.39
C VAL A 85 -0.29 20.32 3.60
N ILE A 86 -0.52 19.17 2.99
CA ILE A 86 -1.82 18.49 3.02
C ILE A 86 -1.66 17.03 3.46
N SER A 87 -2.76 16.42 3.87
CA SER A 87 -2.82 14.99 4.10
C SER A 87 -4.17 14.37 3.73
N ILE A 88 -4.18 13.08 3.51
CA ILE A 88 -5.38 12.26 3.36
C ILE A 88 -5.28 11.18 4.43
N CYS A 89 -6.38 10.91 5.12
CA CYS A 89 -6.41 9.87 6.15
C CYS A 89 -7.50 8.85 5.84
N ASP A 90 -7.06 7.64 5.60
CA ASP A 90 -7.91 6.45 5.65
C ASP A 90 -7.94 5.97 7.09
N THR A 91 -9.11 6.03 7.71
CA THR A 91 -9.29 5.71 9.12
C THR A 91 -9.60 4.25 9.30
N LYS A 92 -8.91 3.62 10.24
CA LYS A 92 -9.23 2.28 10.69
C LYS A 92 -10.54 2.30 11.50
N ASP A 93 -11.50 1.40 11.17
CA ASP A 93 -12.63 1.12 12.03
C ASP A 93 -12.27 -0.02 13.01
N ARG A 94 -12.81 -1.19 12.84
CA ARG A 94 -12.53 -2.36 13.69
C ARG A 94 -11.86 -3.46 12.85
N GLY A 95 -10.91 -4.16 13.44
CA GLY A 95 -10.26 -5.30 12.78
C GLY A 95 -8.76 -5.17 12.61
N LYS A 96 -8.20 -5.86 11.61
CA LYS A 96 -6.75 -5.94 11.35
C LYS A 96 -6.25 -4.85 10.39
N ASP A 97 -7.12 -3.96 9.93
CA ASP A 97 -6.75 -2.91 8.99
C ASP A 97 -5.84 -1.86 9.63
N TYR A 98 -5.15 -1.11 8.78
CA TYR A 98 -4.26 -0.03 9.19
C TYR A 98 -4.96 1.32 9.02
N ALA A 99 -4.72 2.24 9.94
CA ALA A 99 -4.89 3.64 9.64
C ALA A 99 -3.71 4.08 8.76
N PHE A 100 -4.00 4.73 7.65
CA PHE A 100 -2.99 5.22 6.72
C PHE A 100 -3.16 6.70 6.47
N MET A 101 -2.13 7.49 6.75
CA MET A 101 -2.16 8.95 6.57
C MET A 101 -0.82 9.47 6.06
N PRO A 102 -0.61 9.59 4.74
CA PRO A 102 0.52 10.29 4.17
C PRO A 102 0.38 11.81 4.35
N VAL A 103 1.50 12.48 4.53
CA VAL A 103 1.62 13.95 4.54
C VAL A 103 2.41 14.38 3.31
N ALA A 104 1.81 15.24 2.50
CA ALA A 104 2.39 15.76 1.28
C ALA A 104 2.74 17.25 1.40
N TYR A 105 3.98 17.57 1.08
CA TYR A 105 4.49 18.92 0.89
C TYR A 105 4.36 19.31 -0.58
N ILE A 106 3.80 20.47 -0.87
CA ILE A 106 3.52 20.92 -2.22
C ILE A 106 4.55 21.99 -2.62
N TYR A 107 5.23 21.76 -3.75
CA TYR A 107 6.13 22.72 -4.36
C TYR A 107 5.73 22.85 -5.84
N GLY A 108 5.07 23.94 -6.19
CA GLY A 108 4.55 24.18 -7.53
C GLY A 108 3.50 23.12 -7.94
N LYS A 109 3.91 22.20 -8.81
CA LYS A 109 3.03 21.12 -9.30
C LYS A 109 3.37 19.75 -8.69
N ASP A 110 4.44 19.66 -7.92
CA ASP A 110 4.96 18.41 -7.38
C ASP A 110 4.53 18.22 -5.93
N TYR A 111 4.28 16.95 -5.57
CA TYR A 111 3.89 16.52 -4.23
C TYR A 111 4.98 15.62 -3.67
N TYR A 112 5.51 15.98 -2.51
CA TYR A 112 6.55 15.25 -1.80
C TYR A 112 5.95 14.59 -0.57
N ILE A 113 5.88 13.27 -0.53
CA ILE A 113 5.40 12.53 0.65
C ILE A 113 6.56 12.36 1.61
N ASP A 114 6.62 13.18 2.66
CA ASP A 114 7.76 13.26 3.57
C ASP A 114 7.49 12.59 4.94
N ASP A 115 6.24 12.48 5.34
CA ASP A 115 5.85 11.81 6.57
C ASP A 115 4.62 10.93 6.33
N CYS A 116 4.47 9.88 7.12
CA CYS A 116 3.36 8.96 6.96
C CYS A 116 3.03 8.26 8.28
N ILE A 117 1.74 8.12 8.57
CA ILE A 117 1.26 7.17 9.58
C ILE A 117 0.74 5.93 8.85
N CYS A 118 1.24 4.78 9.26
CA CYS A 118 0.73 3.46 8.88
C CYS A 118 0.72 2.61 10.16
N ASP A 119 -0.43 2.53 10.82
CA ASP A 119 -0.52 1.98 12.18
C ASP A 119 -1.80 1.17 12.38
N ASN A 120 -1.67 -0.04 12.89
CA ASN A 120 -2.81 -0.91 13.20
C ASN A 120 -3.11 -1.00 14.70
N SER A 121 -2.50 -0.15 15.53
CA SER A 121 -2.77 -0.06 16.96
C SER A 121 -4.22 0.35 17.24
N LEU A 122 -4.62 0.29 18.49
CA LEU A 122 -5.95 0.72 18.92
C LEU A 122 -6.18 2.23 18.69
N PRO A 123 -7.41 2.69 18.51
CA PRO A 123 -7.72 4.10 18.24
C PRO A 123 -7.14 5.07 19.26
N ASN A 124 -7.15 4.70 20.54
CA ASN A 124 -6.57 5.52 21.61
C ASN A 124 -5.05 5.74 21.51
N VAL A 125 -4.36 4.94 20.67
CA VAL A 125 -2.92 5.10 20.37
C VAL A 125 -2.75 5.82 19.03
N VAL A 126 -3.52 5.45 18.01
CA VAL A 126 -3.40 6.00 16.66
C VAL A 126 -3.88 7.44 16.57
N GLU A 127 -5.03 7.77 17.17
CA GLU A 127 -5.60 9.13 17.10
C GLU A 127 -4.63 10.21 17.64
N PRO A 128 -3.97 10.05 18.80
CA PRO A 128 -2.94 11.00 19.24
C PRO A 128 -1.74 11.10 18.31
N ARG A 129 -1.33 9.99 17.66
CA ARG A 129 -0.24 10.01 16.67
C ARG A 129 -0.61 10.81 15.44
N ILE A 130 -1.87 10.67 14.97
CA ILE A 130 -2.40 11.48 13.86
C ILE A 130 -2.37 12.96 14.24
N VAL A 131 -2.87 13.34 15.42
CA VAL A 131 -2.84 14.72 15.90
C VAL A 131 -1.41 15.26 15.91
N ASN A 132 -0.47 14.51 16.50
CA ASN A 132 0.94 14.93 16.57
C ASN A 132 1.57 15.08 15.19
N CYS A 133 1.29 14.18 14.26
CA CYS A 133 1.78 14.24 12.89
C CYS A 133 1.25 15.49 12.16
N LEU A 134 -0.05 15.79 12.28
CA LEU A 134 -0.66 16.98 11.69
C LEU A 134 -0.08 18.28 12.26
N LEU A 135 0.15 18.34 13.57
CA LEU A 135 0.76 19.49 14.23
C LEU A 135 2.23 19.67 13.88
N LYS A 136 3.03 18.60 13.96
CA LYS A 136 4.46 18.59 13.63
C LYS A 136 4.71 19.11 12.23
N ASN A 137 3.95 18.63 11.25
CA ASN A 137 4.10 18.98 9.86
C ASN A 137 3.34 20.27 9.47
N LYS A 138 2.68 20.95 10.41
CA LYS A 138 1.88 22.16 10.16
C LYS A 138 0.89 21.96 9.00
N VAL A 139 0.27 20.77 8.94
CA VAL A 139 -0.68 20.44 7.88
C VAL A 139 -1.82 21.45 7.87
N GLN A 140 -2.07 22.07 6.71
CA GLN A 140 -3.11 23.08 6.57
C GLN A 140 -4.49 22.45 6.34
N MET A 141 -4.54 21.37 5.54
CA MET A 141 -5.77 20.67 5.22
C MET A 141 -5.55 19.14 5.28
N SER A 142 -6.45 18.45 5.96
CA SER A 142 -6.50 17.00 5.96
C SER A 142 -7.88 16.52 5.56
N ARG A 143 -7.94 15.50 4.67
CA ARG A 143 -9.18 14.85 4.26
C ARG A 143 -9.25 13.47 4.86
N PHE A 144 -10.32 13.23 5.62
CA PHE A 144 -10.59 11.92 6.22
C PHE A 144 -11.65 11.18 5.44
N GLU A 145 -11.45 9.88 5.27
CA GLU A 145 -12.48 9.02 4.74
C GLU A 145 -13.65 8.91 5.73
N HIS A 146 -14.90 9.05 5.23
CA HIS A 146 -16.09 9.03 6.07
C HIS A 146 -16.77 7.66 5.97
N ASN A 147 -16.02 6.61 6.35
CA ASN A 147 -16.58 5.27 6.47
C ASN A 147 -16.83 4.98 7.95
N ASN A 148 -18.00 4.44 8.30
CA ASN A 148 -18.34 4.00 9.67
C ASN A 148 -17.93 5.00 10.77
N ALA A 149 -16.81 4.73 11.46
CA ALA A 149 -16.29 5.56 12.55
C ALA A 149 -15.53 6.81 12.09
N GLY A 150 -15.14 6.92 10.82
CA GLY A 150 -14.26 7.98 10.31
C GLY A 150 -14.79 9.40 10.54
N GLY A 151 -16.09 9.60 10.43
CA GLY A 151 -16.72 10.90 10.72
C GLY A 151 -16.62 11.32 12.18
N ARG A 152 -16.67 10.37 13.13
CA ARG A 152 -16.46 10.63 14.57
C ARG A 152 -14.99 10.95 14.83
N ILE A 153 -14.09 10.10 14.33
CA ILE A 153 -12.64 10.26 14.47
C ILE A 153 -12.19 11.63 13.95
N ALA A 154 -12.66 12.02 12.77
CA ALA A 154 -12.35 13.33 12.18
C ALA A 154 -12.77 14.51 13.08
N LYS A 155 -13.94 14.42 13.71
CA LYS A 155 -14.43 15.44 14.66
C LYS A 155 -13.59 15.49 15.93
N ASP A 156 -13.26 14.35 16.51
CA ASP A 156 -12.48 14.24 17.74
C ASP A 156 -11.06 14.79 17.51
N ILE A 157 -10.41 14.42 16.41
CA ILE A 157 -9.09 14.94 16.02
C ILE A 157 -9.16 16.45 15.73
N GLN A 158 -10.20 16.96 15.04
CA GLN A 158 -10.34 18.39 14.80
C GLN A 158 -10.50 19.19 16.11
N ALA A 159 -11.24 18.66 17.07
CA ALA A 159 -11.40 19.28 18.37
C ALA A 159 -10.06 19.35 19.12
N GLU A 160 -9.30 18.26 19.10
CA GLU A 160 -8.00 18.19 19.76
C GLU A 160 -6.96 19.11 19.11
N ILE A 161 -6.90 19.17 17.77
CA ILE A 161 -6.04 20.11 17.05
C ILE A 161 -6.35 21.55 17.45
N LYS A 162 -7.63 21.92 17.52
CA LYS A 162 -8.05 23.26 17.96
C LYS A 162 -7.63 23.55 19.41
N ARG A 163 -7.79 22.56 20.30
CA ARG A 163 -7.37 22.67 21.71
C ARG A 163 -5.88 22.93 21.84
N LEU A 164 -5.08 22.33 20.95
CA LEU A 164 -3.62 22.47 20.93
C LEU A 164 -3.12 23.66 20.09
N GLY A 165 -4.03 24.50 19.57
CA GLY A 165 -3.69 25.69 18.77
C GLY A 165 -3.20 25.39 17.35
N GLY A 166 -3.48 24.20 16.83
CA GLY A 166 -3.11 23.83 15.47
C GLY A 166 -3.99 24.49 14.40
N ILE A 167 -3.45 24.61 13.20
CA ILE A 167 -4.07 25.30 12.06
C ILE A 167 -4.86 24.37 11.12
N THR A 168 -4.70 23.05 11.27
CA THR A 168 -5.23 22.04 10.35
C THR A 168 -6.76 22.11 10.27
N LYS A 169 -7.28 22.23 9.05
CA LYS A 169 -8.71 22.08 8.74
C LYS A 169 -8.96 20.64 8.28
N ILE A 170 -9.84 19.93 8.99
CA ILE A 170 -10.25 18.59 8.61
C ILE A 170 -11.54 18.65 7.80
N THR A 171 -11.57 17.89 6.71
CA THR A 171 -12.74 17.66 5.86
C THR A 171 -12.99 16.16 5.77
N THR A 172 -14.23 15.76 5.51
CA THR A 172 -14.59 14.35 5.33
C THR A 172 -15.20 14.14 3.95
N LYS A 173 -14.98 12.95 3.38
CA LYS A 173 -15.59 12.53 2.12
C LYS A 173 -16.06 11.08 2.26
N PHE A 174 -17.31 10.83 1.87
CA PHE A 174 -17.80 9.48 1.61
C PHE A 174 -17.12 8.89 0.38
N THR A 175 -16.71 7.65 0.49
CA THR A 175 -16.19 6.81 -0.61
C THR A 175 -17.23 5.80 -1.00
#